data_20a643b9f868755c44e52b8e1e02091e
#
_entry.id   20a643b9f868755c44e52b8e1e02091e
#
_cell.length_a   1.000
_cell.length_b   1.000
_cell.length_c   1.000
_cell.angle_alpha   90.00
_cell.angle_beta   90.00
_cell.angle_gamma   90.00
#
_symmetry.space_group_name_H-M   'P 1'
#
loop_
_entity.id
_entity.type
_entity.pdbx_description
1 polymer ?
#
loop_
_entity_poly.entity_id
_entity_poly.type
_entity_poly.pdbx_seq_one_letter_code
_entity_poly.pdbx_strand_id
1 'polypeptide(L)'
;HKPQVLLQIEIRKHINIYSIEIPGPGGMPIGTAGKAMLLLSGGIDSPVAGYMVAKRGVQIEATYFHAPPYTSERAKQKVVDLARLVSKYAGPITLNVVNFTDIQLAIYEKCPHDELTIIMRRYMMKIAEELGKESKCMGLVTGESIGQVASQTMQSLYCTNEVCTMPVYRPVIGFDKQEIIDISEKIGTYETSIQPFEDCCTIFVAKHPVTKPNL
;
A
#
# COMPACT_ATOMS: atom_id res chain seq x y z
N HIS A 1 -20.01 -19.92 39.20
CA HIS A 1 -19.42 -21.11 38.59
C HIS A 1 -18.97 -20.78 37.16
N LYS A 2 -17.70 -20.97 36.84
CA LYS A 2 -17.24 -20.94 35.45
C LYS A 2 -17.44 -22.35 34.88
N PRO A 3 -18.26 -22.56 33.84
CA PRO A 3 -18.42 -23.87 33.23
C PRO A 3 -17.11 -24.34 32.61
N GLN A 4 -16.85 -25.65 32.63
CA GLN A 4 -15.69 -26.23 31.92
C GLN A 4 -15.88 -26.23 30.41
N VAL A 5 -17.13 -26.34 29.97
CA VAL A 5 -17.52 -26.28 28.53
C VAL A 5 -18.81 -25.47 28.46
N LEU A 6 -18.84 -24.50 27.54
CA LEU A 6 -20.05 -23.76 27.17
C LEU A 6 -20.58 -24.33 25.85
N LEU A 7 -21.78 -24.92 25.91
CA LEU A 7 -22.46 -25.41 24.75
C LEU A 7 -23.40 -24.32 24.21
N GLN A 8 -23.17 -23.87 22.99
CA GLN A 8 -24.04 -22.90 22.31
C GLN A 8 -24.96 -23.63 21.35
N ILE A 9 -26.24 -23.25 21.36
CA ILE A 9 -27.26 -23.81 20.47
C ILE A 9 -27.91 -22.65 19.69
N GLU A 10 -27.73 -22.65 18.39
CA GLU A 10 -28.32 -21.66 17.47
C GLU A 10 -29.46 -22.33 16.68
N ILE A 11 -30.68 -21.85 16.86
CA ILE A 11 -31.86 -22.37 16.17
C ILE A 11 -32.25 -21.40 15.06
N ARG A 12 -32.01 -21.83 13.81
CA ARG A 12 -32.45 -21.14 12.57
C ARG A 12 -33.16 -22.14 11.65
N LYS A 13 -32.93 -22.05 10.35
CA LYS A 13 -33.39 -23.08 9.38
C LYS A 13 -32.79 -24.46 9.73
N HIS A 14 -31.62 -24.49 10.29
CA HIS A 14 -30.95 -25.66 10.84
C HIS A 14 -30.60 -25.37 12.30
N ILE A 15 -30.48 -26.40 13.10
CA ILE A 15 -29.99 -26.29 14.47
C ILE A 15 -28.51 -26.56 14.47
N ASN A 16 -27.71 -25.56 14.86
CA ASN A 16 -26.28 -25.66 15.01
C ASN A 16 -25.92 -25.77 16.50
N ILE A 17 -25.07 -26.72 16.85
CA ILE A 17 -24.59 -26.95 18.21
C ILE A 17 -23.07 -26.89 18.19
N TYR A 18 -22.48 -25.99 18.99
CA TYR A 18 -21.02 -25.81 19.02
C TYR A 18 -20.55 -25.37 20.40
N SER A 19 -19.29 -25.67 20.73
CA SER A 19 -18.68 -25.34 22.03
C SER A 19 -17.41 -24.50 21.88
N ILE A 20 -16.93 -24.30 20.65
CA ILE A 20 -15.70 -23.55 20.33
C ILE A 20 -16.01 -22.50 19.28
N GLU A 21 -15.64 -21.26 19.58
CA GLU A 21 -15.62 -20.16 18.62
C GLU A 21 -14.17 -19.90 18.18
N ILE A 22 -13.90 -19.99 16.91
CA ILE A 22 -12.60 -19.63 16.34
C ILE A 22 -12.70 -18.21 15.76
N PRO A 23 -11.98 -17.22 16.32
CA PRO A 23 -12.02 -15.86 15.80
C PRO A 23 -11.51 -15.83 14.35
N GLY A 24 -12.30 -15.29 13.45
CA GLY A 24 -11.89 -15.01 12.09
C GLY A 24 -11.08 -13.70 11.99
N PRO A 25 -10.55 -13.36 10.81
CA PRO A 25 -9.78 -12.12 10.60
C PRO A 25 -10.62 -10.84 10.79
N GLY A 26 -11.94 -10.97 10.86
CA GLY A 26 -12.89 -9.85 10.91
C GLY A 26 -12.94 -9.07 9.60
N GLY A 27 -13.72 -7.99 9.58
CA GLY A 27 -13.85 -7.12 8.42
C GLY A 27 -15.10 -7.43 7.58
N MET A 28 -15.05 -7.04 6.30
CA MET A 28 -16.13 -7.21 5.33
C MET A 28 -15.69 -8.15 4.18
N PRO A 29 -16.62 -8.87 3.54
CA PRO A 29 -16.28 -9.70 2.38
C PRO A 29 -15.64 -8.86 1.26
N ILE A 30 -14.57 -9.37 0.67
CA ILE A 30 -13.83 -8.70 -0.40
C ILE A 30 -14.74 -8.43 -1.60
N GLY A 31 -14.61 -7.22 -2.18
CA GLY A 31 -15.38 -6.75 -3.33
C GLY A 31 -16.71 -6.06 -2.96
N THR A 32 -17.16 -6.13 -1.70
CA THR A 32 -18.43 -5.48 -1.29
C THR A 32 -18.34 -3.95 -1.24
N ALA A 33 -17.14 -3.39 -1.12
CA ALA A 33 -16.88 -1.95 -1.06
C ALA A 33 -16.18 -1.40 -2.31
N GLY A 34 -16.28 -2.11 -3.44
CA GLY A 34 -15.65 -1.69 -4.70
C GLY A 34 -14.18 -2.13 -4.82
N LYS A 35 -13.44 -1.47 -5.72
CA LYS A 35 -12.06 -1.80 -6.10
C LYS A 35 -11.17 -0.57 -6.02
N ALA A 36 -9.94 -0.75 -5.57
CA ALA A 36 -8.94 0.33 -5.49
C ALA A 36 -7.56 -0.12 -5.98
N MET A 37 -6.78 0.85 -6.49
CA MET A 37 -5.41 0.66 -6.95
C MET A 37 -4.44 1.00 -5.81
N LEU A 38 -3.70 0.01 -5.34
CA LEU A 38 -2.67 0.16 -4.31
C LEU A 38 -1.31 0.48 -4.96
N LEU A 39 -0.69 1.59 -4.59
CA LEU A 39 0.71 1.82 -4.88
C LEU A 39 1.54 0.97 -3.91
N LEU A 40 1.95 -0.20 -4.36
CA LEU A 40 2.68 -1.18 -3.55
C LEU A 40 4.19 -0.97 -3.73
N SER A 41 4.91 -0.89 -2.62
CA SER A 41 6.36 -0.79 -2.57
C SER A 41 6.95 -1.94 -1.74
N GLY A 42 8.28 -2.05 -1.73
CA GLY A 42 9.00 -3.01 -0.87
C GLY A 42 9.09 -2.59 0.61
N GLY A 43 8.52 -1.43 0.98
CA GLY A 43 8.51 -0.93 2.36
C GLY A 43 7.43 -1.56 3.23
N ILE A 44 7.43 -1.19 4.52
CA ILE A 44 6.52 -1.72 5.54
C ILE A 44 5.10 -1.18 5.36
N ASP A 45 4.96 0.09 4.95
CA ASP A 45 3.73 0.86 5.08
C ASP A 45 2.67 0.50 4.02
N SER A 46 3.07 0.29 2.77
CA SER A 46 2.12 0.05 1.68
C SER A 46 1.41 -1.32 1.78
N PRO A 47 2.04 -2.44 2.20
CA PRO A 47 1.33 -3.69 2.46
C PRO A 47 0.30 -3.56 3.58
N VAL A 48 0.64 -2.81 4.64
CA VAL A 48 -0.29 -2.53 5.77
C VAL A 48 -1.48 -1.71 5.28
N ALA A 49 -1.26 -0.66 4.48
CA ALA A 49 -2.33 0.13 3.89
C ALA A 49 -3.27 -0.72 3.02
N GLY A 50 -2.71 -1.60 2.19
CA GLY A 50 -3.47 -2.55 1.38
C GLY A 50 -4.35 -3.48 2.22
N TYR A 51 -3.78 -4.07 3.27
CA TYR A 51 -4.52 -4.91 4.23
C TYR A 51 -5.67 -4.14 4.89
N MET A 52 -5.42 -2.92 5.38
CA MET A 52 -6.44 -2.13 6.09
C MET A 52 -7.65 -1.81 5.22
N VAL A 53 -7.43 -1.50 3.94
CA VAL A 53 -8.51 -1.21 2.99
C VAL A 53 -9.21 -2.50 2.57
N ALA A 54 -8.47 -3.57 2.29
CA ALA A 54 -9.04 -4.89 1.98
C ALA A 54 -9.96 -5.40 3.10
N LYS A 55 -9.55 -5.24 4.35
CA LYS A 55 -10.37 -5.58 5.54
C LYS A 55 -11.72 -4.86 5.56
N ARG A 56 -11.86 -3.73 4.87
CA ARG A 56 -13.12 -2.99 4.71
C ARG A 56 -13.93 -3.42 3.47
N GLY A 57 -13.57 -4.55 2.87
CA GLY A 57 -14.29 -5.14 1.73
C GLY A 57 -13.86 -4.61 0.37
N VAL A 58 -12.78 -3.83 0.29
CA VAL A 58 -12.26 -3.31 -0.99
C VAL A 58 -11.41 -4.38 -1.67
N GLN A 59 -11.71 -4.67 -2.93
CA GLN A 59 -10.83 -5.47 -3.78
C GLN A 59 -9.59 -4.65 -4.15
N ILE A 60 -8.41 -5.26 -4.02
CA ILE A 60 -7.15 -4.60 -4.31
C ILE A 60 -6.59 -5.04 -5.66
N GLU A 61 -6.21 -4.07 -6.46
CA GLU A 61 -5.25 -4.20 -7.54
C GLU A 61 -4.01 -3.38 -7.17
N ALA A 62 -2.82 -3.79 -7.58
CA ALA A 62 -1.60 -3.13 -7.16
C ALA A 62 -0.74 -2.67 -8.34
N THR A 63 -0.04 -1.58 -8.15
CA THR A 63 0.98 -1.06 -9.07
C THR A 63 2.31 -0.95 -8.33
N TYR A 64 3.37 -1.48 -8.95
CA TYR A 64 4.76 -1.36 -8.51
C TYR A 64 5.60 -0.69 -9.59
N PHE A 65 6.41 0.28 -9.19
CA PHE A 65 7.33 1.00 -10.08
C PHE A 65 8.73 0.39 -9.98
N HIS A 66 9.18 -0.20 -11.08
CA HIS A 66 10.48 -0.86 -11.20
C HIS A 66 11.37 -0.07 -12.15
N ALA A 67 12.63 0.17 -11.79
CA ALA A 67 13.56 0.97 -12.58
C ALA A 67 14.89 0.21 -12.85
N PRO A 68 14.87 -0.85 -13.68
CA PRO A 68 16.09 -1.54 -14.05
C PRO A 68 16.99 -0.64 -14.91
N PRO A 69 18.35 -0.72 -14.81
CA PRO A 69 19.12 -1.61 -13.93
C PRO A 69 19.32 -1.09 -12.50
N TYR A 70 18.75 0.07 -12.15
CA TYR A 70 18.95 0.72 -10.85
C TYR A 70 18.27 0.00 -9.71
N THR A 71 17.09 -0.61 -9.95
CA THR A 71 16.46 -1.53 -9.01
C THR A 71 16.72 -2.97 -9.43
N SER A 72 17.05 -3.83 -8.46
CA SER A 72 17.36 -5.23 -8.71
C SER A 72 16.10 -6.08 -8.95
N GLU A 73 16.25 -7.23 -9.62
CA GLU A 73 15.18 -8.23 -9.71
C GLU A 73 14.78 -8.77 -8.31
N ARG A 74 15.69 -8.74 -7.33
CA ARG A 74 15.39 -9.10 -5.93
C ARG A 74 14.42 -8.09 -5.29
N ALA A 75 14.57 -6.79 -5.60
CA ALA A 75 13.62 -5.78 -5.14
C ALA A 75 12.22 -6.02 -5.72
N LYS A 76 12.12 -6.36 -6.99
CA LYS A 76 10.86 -6.74 -7.62
C LYS A 76 10.26 -8.01 -7.02
N GLN A 77 11.09 -9.06 -6.80
CA GLN A 77 10.64 -10.29 -6.17
C GLN A 77 10.10 -10.05 -4.76
N LYS A 78 10.76 -9.18 -3.97
CA LYS A 78 10.30 -8.74 -2.65
C LYS A 78 8.88 -8.19 -2.71
N VAL A 79 8.57 -7.34 -3.68
CA VAL A 79 7.23 -6.75 -3.84
C VAL A 79 6.21 -7.82 -4.26
N VAL A 80 6.58 -8.76 -5.12
CA VAL A 80 5.74 -9.91 -5.48
C VAL A 80 5.40 -10.75 -4.24
N ASP A 81 6.38 -10.99 -3.38
CA ASP A 81 6.18 -11.76 -2.15
C ASP A 81 5.30 -11.00 -1.14
N LEU A 82 5.46 -9.68 -1.04
CA LEU A 82 4.55 -8.83 -0.25
C LEU A 82 3.12 -8.86 -0.79
N ALA A 83 2.93 -8.79 -2.11
CA ALA A 83 1.62 -8.92 -2.73
C ALA A 83 0.97 -10.28 -2.40
N ARG A 84 1.75 -11.37 -2.41
CA ARG A 84 1.27 -12.72 -2.00
C ARG A 84 0.88 -12.79 -0.54
N LEU A 85 1.63 -12.13 0.35
CA LEU A 85 1.30 -12.08 1.78
C LEU A 85 0.00 -11.30 2.02
N VAL A 86 -0.16 -10.13 1.38
CA VAL A 86 -1.38 -9.33 1.48
C VAL A 86 -2.58 -10.08 0.86
N SER A 87 -2.38 -10.85 -0.21
CA SER A 87 -3.45 -11.59 -0.88
C SER A 87 -4.13 -12.63 0.01
N LYS A 88 -3.47 -13.09 1.09
CA LYS A 88 -4.09 -13.96 2.10
C LYS A 88 -5.31 -13.31 2.77
N TYR A 89 -5.34 -11.98 2.81
CA TYR A 89 -6.40 -11.17 3.41
C TYR A 89 -7.26 -10.46 2.36
N ALA A 90 -6.68 -10.09 1.24
CA ALA A 90 -7.29 -9.28 0.18
C ALA A 90 -7.89 -10.12 -0.97
N GLY A 91 -7.71 -11.45 -0.94
CA GLY A 91 -7.99 -12.28 -2.10
C GLY A 91 -6.97 -12.06 -3.23
N PRO A 92 -7.24 -12.54 -4.45
CA PRO A 92 -6.34 -12.40 -5.58
C PRO A 92 -6.02 -10.93 -5.89
N ILE A 93 -4.72 -10.61 -6.04
CA ILE A 93 -4.22 -9.27 -6.39
C ILE A 93 -3.55 -9.36 -7.76
N THR A 94 -4.00 -8.53 -8.71
CA THR A 94 -3.26 -8.27 -9.95
C THR A 94 -2.17 -7.24 -9.64
N LEU A 95 -0.90 -7.59 -9.91
CA LEU A 95 0.23 -6.69 -9.72
C LEU A 95 0.72 -6.16 -11.07
N ASN A 96 0.50 -4.88 -11.33
CA ASN A 96 1.00 -4.16 -12.49
C ASN A 96 2.44 -3.70 -12.21
N VAL A 97 3.41 -4.20 -12.96
CA VAL A 97 4.81 -3.79 -12.85
C VAL A 97 5.12 -2.77 -13.94
N VAL A 98 5.30 -1.53 -13.55
CA VAL A 98 5.59 -0.40 -14.46
C VAL A 98 7.10 -0.21 -14.57
N ASN A 99 7.65 -0.23 -15.79
CA ASN A 99 9.02 0.20 -16.02
C ASN A 99 9.09 1.73 -15.91
N PHE A 100 9.76 2.22 -14.89
CA PHE A 100 9.83 3.64 -14.56
C PHE A 100 11.19 4.28 -14.93
N THR A 101 12.12 3.51 -15.51
CA THR A 101 13.51 3.93 -15.75
C THR A 101 13.59 5.21 -16.59
N ASP A 102 12.96 5.24 -17.78
CA ASP A 102 13.07 6.37 -18.70
C ASP A 102 12.44 7.63 -18.12
N ILE A 103 11.33 7.48 -17.42
CA ILE A 103 10.66 8.60 -16.73
C ILE A 103 11.56 9.14 -15.62
N GLN A 104 12.15 8.26 -14.82
CA GLN A 104 13.03 8.64 -13.72
C GLN A 104 14.30 9.36 -14.20
N LEU A 105 14.91 8.88 -15.28
CA LEU A 105 16.07 9.53 -15.91
C LEU A 105 15.69 10.90 -16.48
N ALA A 106 14.56 11.01 -17.17
CA ALA A 106 14.09 12.28 -17.70
C ALA A 106 13.80 13.32 -16.61
N ILE A 107 13.25 12.88 -15.47
CA ILE A 107 13.04 13.74 -14.29
C ILE A 107 14.38 14.19 -13.72
N TYR A 108 15.34 13.26 -13.57
CA TYR A 108 16.67 13.56 -13.04
C TYR A 108 17.42 14.59 -13.89
N GLU A 109 17.31 14.49 -15.22
CA GLU A 109 18.00 15.38 -16.16
C GLU A 109 17.36 16.77 -16.29
N LYS A 110 16.02 16.86 -16.14
CA LYS A 110 15.26 18.05 -16.54
C LYS A 110 14.65 18.83 -15.37
N CYS A 111 14.61 18.26 -14.16
CA CYS A 111 13.92 18.83 -13.02
C CYS A 111 14.88 19.28 -11.91
N PRO A 112 14.49 20.23 -11.03
CA PRO A 112 15.28 20.62 -9.88
C PRO A 112 15.56 19.41 -8.97
N HIS A 113 16.81 19.25 -8.56
CA HIS A 113 17.25 18.05 -7.84
C HIS A 113 16.63 17.93 -6.44
N ASP A 114 16.32 19.03 -5.79
CA ASP A 114 15.67 19.06 -4.47
C ASP A 114 14.18 18.70 -4.52
N GLU A 115 13.55 18.77 -5.70
CA GLU A 115 12.13 18.43 -5.93
C GLU A 115 11.94 17.04 -6.57
N LEU A 116 12.99 16.34 -6.94
CA LEU A 116 12.92 15.07 -7.70
C LEU A 116 11.92 14.08 -7.09
N THR A 117 11.96 13.88 -5.78
CA THR A 117 11.08 12.92 -5.10
C THR A 117 9.61 13.29 -5.25
N ILE A 118 9.27 14.58 -5.14
CA ILE A 118 7.88 15.05 -5.29
C ILE A 118 7.42 14.88 -6.73
N ILE A 119 8.25 15.26 -7.69
CA ILE A 119 7.93 15.14 -9.12
C ILE A 119 7.75 13.66 -9.51
N MET A 120 8.67 12.78 -9.09
CA MET A 120 8.52 11.34 -9.31
C MET A 120 7.20 10.81 -8.76
N ARG A 121 6.85 11.18 -7.52
CA ARG A 121 5.59 10.76 -6.89
C ARG A 121 4.37 11.27 -7.64
N ARG A 122 4.39 12.49 -8.18
CA ARG A 122 3.31 13.02 -9.04
C ARG A 122 3.11 12.13 -10.27
N TYR A 123 4.19 11.74 -10.96
CA TYR A 123 4.11 10.81 -12.10
C TYR A 123 3.59 9.43 -11.67
N MET A 124 4.09 8.88 -10.57
CA MET A 124 3.62 7.60 -10.04
C MET A 124 2.12 7.61 -9.73
N MET A 125 1.64 8.67 -9.07
CA MET A 125 0.21 8.83 -8.77
C MET A 125 -0.62 8.91 -10.05
N LYS A 126 -0.17 9.68 -11.05
CA LYS A 126 -0.87 9.84 -12.32
C LYS A 126 -0.94 8.51 -13.09
N ILE A 127 0.17 7.78 -13.19
CA ILE A 127 0.22 6.47 -13.86
C ILE A 127 -0.67 5.47 -13.13
N ALA A 128 -0.60 5.42 -11.79
CA ALA A 128 -1.45 4.53 -11.00
C ALA A 128 -2.94 4.85 -11.18
N GLU A 129 -3.30 6.13 -11.32
CA GLU A 129 -4.68 6.56 -11.60
C GLU A 129 -5.14 6.07 -12.98
N GLU A 130 -4.33 6.21 -14.03
CA GLU A 130 -4.70 5.74 -15.37
C GLU A 130 -4.88 4.20 -15.40
N LEU A 131 -3.94 3.44 -14.82
CA LEU A 131 -4.09 1.99 -14.66
C LEU A 131 -5.33 1.64 -13.81
N GLY A 132 -5.60 2.44 -12.78
CA GLY A 132 -6.80 2.28 -11.95
C GLY A 132 -8.09 2.49 -12.73
N LYS A 133 -8.14 3.49 -13.61
CA LYS A 133 -9.30 3.75 -14.50
C LYS A 133 -9.54 2.57 -15.44
N GLU A 134 -8.49 2.08 -16.10
CA GLU A 134 -8.57 0.91 -16.98
C GLU A 134 -9.11 -0.33 -16.25
N SER A 135 -8.68 -0.53 -15.01
CA SER A 135 -9.10 -1.63 -14.14
C SER A 135 -10.42 -1.38 -13.40
N LYS A 136 -11.09 -0.25 -13.64
CA LYS A 136 -12.34 0.17 -12.98
C LYS A 136 -12.17 0.32 -11.45
N CYS A 137 -11.01 0.76 -10.99
CA CYS A 137 -10.82 1.17 -9.62
C CYS A 137 -11.54 2.50 -9.33
N MET A 138 -11.98 2.68 -8.09
CA MET A 138 -12.70 3.87 -7.63
C MET A 138 -11.83 4.81 -6.80
N GLY A 139 -10.55 4.51 -6.64
CA GLY A 139 -9.60 5.32 -5.90
C GLY A 139 -8.21 4.69 -5.84
N LEU A 140 -7.27 5.47 -5.37
CA LEU A 140 -5.90 5.06 -5.10
C LEU A 140 -5.71 4.78 -3.60
N VAL A 141 -4.79 3.88 -3.27
CA VAL A 141 -4.38 3.60 -1.89
C VAL A 141 -2.88 3.77 -1.77
N THR A 142 -2.42 4.52 -0.78
CA THR A 142 -1.00 4.71 -0.48
C THR A 142 -0.69 4.43 0.98
N GLY A 143 0.56 4.03 1.27
CA GLY A 143 1.08 3.82 2.63
C GLY A 143 1.73 5.06 3.23
N GLU A 144 1.25 6.26 2.91
CA GLU A 144 1.81 7.51 3.41
C GLU A 144 1.38 7.79 4.85
N SER A 145 2.35 8.24 5.69
CA SER A 145 2.12 8.74 7.04
C SER A 145 2.71 10.14 7.18
N ILE A 146 1.98 11.07 7.80
CA ILE A 146 2.40 12.48 7.93
C ILE A 146 3.71 12.58 8.72
N GLY A 147 4.69 13.28 8.13
CA GLY A 147 5.95 13.60 8.82
C GLY A 147 6.95 12.45 8.92
N GLN A 148 6.65 11.26 8.40
CA GLN A 148 7.56 10.12 8.47
C GLN A 148 8.84 10.32 7.66
N VAL A 149 8.73 10.96 6.48
CA VAL A 149 9.86 11.35 5.62
C VAL A 149 9.59 12.69 4.95
N ALA A 150 10.63 13.30 4.38
CA ALA A 150 10.54 14.65 3.75
C ALA A 150 9.44 14.77 2.68
N SER A 151 9.18 13.69 1.93
CA SER A 151 8.12 13.65 0.91
C SER A 151 6.71 13.41 1.45
N GLN A 152 6.55 13.32 2.77
CA GLN A 152 5.26 13.06 3.45
C GLN A 152 4.87 14.19 4.41
N THR A 153 5.37 15.41 4.18
CA THR A 153 4.84 16.61 4.83
C THR A 153 3.44 16.95 4.27
N MET A 154 2.65 17.75 4.97
CA MET A 154 1.35 18.19 4.48
C MET A 154 1.45 18.86 3.11
N GLN A 155 2.46 19.71 2.91
CA GLN A 155 2.72 20.39 1.63
C GLN A 155 3.08 19.38 0.53
N SER A 156 3.96 18.43 0.83
CA SER A 156 4.35 17.37 -0.11
C SER A 156 3.17 16.50 -0.52
N LEU A 157 2.32 16.11 0.45
CA LEU A 157 1.11 15.35 0.20
C LEU A 157 0.08 16.15 -0.63
N TYR A 158 -0.05 17.45 -0.38
CA TYR A 158 -0.91 18.33 -1.16
C TYR A 158 -0.43 18.37 -2.64
N CYS A 159 0.87 18.60 -2.87
CA CYS A 159 1.45 18.63 -4.22
C CYS A 159 1.29 17.28 -4.96
N THR A 160 1.49 16.16 -4.28
CA THR A 160 1.32 14.83 -4.91
C THR A 160 -0.13 14.46 -5.15
N ASN A 161 -1.06 14.95 -4.34
CA ASN A 161 -2.49 14.69 -4.50
C ASN A 161 -3.12 15.48 -5.65
N GLU A 162 -2.60 16.68 -5.95
CA GLU A 162 -3.18 17.61 -6.92
C GLU A 162 -3.31 17.00 -8.34
N VAL A 163 -2.42 16.08 -8.72
CA VAL A 163 -2.48 15.40 -10.03
C VAL A 163 -3.56 14.32 -10.13
N CYS A 164 -4.20 13.96 -9.02
CA CYS A 164 -5.21 12.91 -8.96
C CYS A 164 -6.61 13.48 -9.06
N THR A 165 -7.44 12.84 -9.87
CA THR A 165 -8.89 13.09 -9.95
C THR A 165 -9.69 12.07 -9.14
N MET A 166 -9.12 10.89 -8.90
CA MET A 166 -9.69 9.88 -8.00
C MET A 166 -9.39 10.20 -6.53
N PRO A 167 -10.26 9.77 -5.59
CA PRO A 167 -9.95 9.79 -4.17
C PRO A 167 -8.65 9.04 -3.86
N VAL A 168 -7.82 9.59 -2.98
CA VAL A 168 -6.59 8.94 -2.50
C VAL A 168 -6.79 8.57 -1.02
N TYR A 169 -6.88 7.27 -0.77
CA TYR A 169 -7.02 6.71 0.57
C TYR A 169 -5.65 6.47 1.20
N ARG A 170 -5.47 6.99 2.40
CA ARG A 170 -4.23 6.90 3.19
C ARG A 170 -4.52 6.27 4.55
N PRO A 171 -4.69 4.94 4.63
CA PRO A 171 -5.17 4.28 5.85
C PRO A 171 -4.26 4.49 7.06
N VAL A 172 -2.95 4.69 6.83
CA VAL A 172 -1.93 4.85 7.88
C VAL A 172 -1.50 6.31 8.07
N ILE A 173 -2.24 7.28 7.56
CA ILE A 173 -1.84 8.69 7.51
C ILE A 173 -1.49 9.30 8.87
N GLY A 174 -2.16 8.90 9.93
CA GLY A 174 -1.97 9.37 11.29
C GLY A 174 -1.23 8.39 12.20
N PHE A 175 -0.72 7.29 11.66
CA PHE A 175 -0.02 6.27 12.45
C PHE A 175 1.45 6.63 12.61
N ASP A 176 2.02 6.35 13.77
CA ASP A 176 3.45 6.34 13.96
C ASP A 176 4.08 5.05 13.38
N LYS A 177 5.42 5.02 13.37
CA LYS A 177 6.13 3.88 12.77
C LYS A 177 5.89 2.57 13.51
N GLN A 178 5.74 2.62 14.85
CA GLN A 178 5.53 1.42 15.66
C GLN A 178 4.15 0.83 15.41
N GLU A 179 3.11 1.65 15.33
CA GLU A 179 1.75 1.19 15.02
C GLU A 179 1.68 0.45 13.67
N ILE A 180 2.44 0.94 12.67
CA ILE A 180 2.50 0.29 11.36
C ILE A 180 3.29 -1.03 11.44
N ILE A 181 4.40 -1.07 12.19
CA ILE A 181 5.19 -2.28 12.41
C ILE A 181 4.35 -3.37 13.08
N ASP A 182 3.62 -3.04 14.15
CA ASP A 182 2.77 -3.99 14.88
C ASP A 182 1.73 -4.66 13.96
N ILE A 183 1.14 -3.89 13.05
CA ILE A 183 0.21 -4.43 12.06
C ILE A 183 0.97 -5.29 11.02
N SER A 184 2.14 -4.84 10.56
CA SER A 184 2.96 -5.56 9.59
C SER A 184 3.40 -6.93 10.12
N GLU A 185 3.81 -7.02 11.39
CA GLU A 185 4.09 -8.28 12.09
C GLU A 185 2.86 -9.18 12.15
N LYS A 186 1.73 -8.62 12.58
CA LYS A 186 0.45 -9.34 12.67
C LYS A 186 0.01 -9.97 11.35
N ILE A 187 0.21 -9.29 10.23
CA ILE A 187 -0.16 -9.80 8.90
C ILE A 187 0.96 -10.58 8.20
N GLY A 188 2.13 -10.69 8.84
CA GLY A 188 3.26 -11.47 8.37
C GLY A 188 4.04 -10.84 7.21
N THR A 189 3.96 -9.51 7.03
CA THR A 189 4.68 -8.79 5.97
C THR A 189 6.01 -8.20 6.43
N TYR A 190 6.23 -8.07 7.74
CA TYR A 190 7.38 -7.37 8.31
C TYR A 190 8.71 -7.93 7.85
N GLU A 191 8.96 -9.23 8.03
CA GLU A 191 10.24 -9.90 7.70
C GLU A 191 10.60 -9.77 6.20
N THR A 192 9.60 -9.75 5.33
CA THR A 192 9.81 -9.51 3.90
C THR A 192 10.11 -8.04 3.65
N SER A 193 9.40 -7.12 4.31
CA SER A 193 9.53 -5.67 4.11
C SER A 193 10.89 -5.12 4.53
N ILE A 194 11.54 -5.70 5.56
CA ILE A 194 12.85 -5.22 6.05
C ILE A 194 14.04 -5.77 5.27
N GLN A 195 13.85 -6.63 4.26
CA GLN A 195 14.93 -7.11 3.41
C GLN A 195 15.65 -5.92 2.71
N PRO A 196 16.99 -5.96 2.58
CA PRO A 196 17.80 -4.84 2.13
C PRO A 196 17.79 -4.66 0.59
N PHE A 197 16.61 -4.62 -0.01
CA PHE A 197 16.41 -4.37 -1.43
C PHE A 197 15.64 -3.07 -1.60
N GLU A 198 16.28 -2.09 -2.22
CA GLU A 198 15.77 -0.72 -2.33
C GLU A 198 14.78 -0.55 -3.48
N ASP A 199 13.79 0.32 -3.25
CA ASP A 199 12.81 0.73 -4.25
C ASP A 199 13.35 1.87 -5.15
N CYS A 200 12.70 2.11 -6.29
CA CYS A 200 13.11 3.13 -7.24
C CYS A 200 13.15 4.55 -6.65
N CYS A 201 12.35 4.84 -5.63
CA CYS A 201 12.30 6.17 -5.00
C CYS A 201 13.57 6.53 -4.22
N THR A 202 14.44 5.57 -3.88
CA THR A 202 15.65 5.80 -3.09
C THR A 202 16.89 6.06 -3.93
N ILE A 203 16.84 5.81 -5.24
CA ILE A 203 18.02 5.82 -6.11
C ILE A 203 18.53 7.23 -6.39
N PHE A 204 17.63 8.19 -6.62
CA PHE A 204 17.94 9.58 -6.97
C PHE A 204 17.41 10.54 -5.91
N VAL A 205 17.76 10.27 -4.64
CA VAL A 205 17.34 11.14 -3.53
C VAL A 205 18.27 12.35 -3.45
N ALA A 206 17.68 13.54 -3.38
CA ALA A 206 18.44 14.77 -3.13
C ALA A 206 19.09 14.73 -1.74
N LYS A 207 20.29 15.31 -1.62
CA LYS A 207 20.95 15.49 -0.31
C LYS A 207 20.10 16.31 0.66
N HIS A 208 19.34 17.27 0.12
CA HIS A 208 18.44 18.16 0.85
C HIS A 208 17.10 18.23 0.12
N PRO A 209 16.21 17.25 0.32
CA PRO A 209 14.91 17.27 -0.35
C PRO A 209 14.03 18.39 0.20
N VAL A 210 13.25 19.01 -0.68
CA VAL A 210 12.27 20.04 -0.29
C VAL A 210 11.21 19.41 0.61
N THR A 211 10.97 20.04 1.76
CA THR A 211 9.92 19.66 2.72
C THR A 211 8.66 20.53 2.62
N LYS A 212 8.77 21.67 1.94
CA LYS A 212 7.68 22.63 1.70
C LYS A 212 7.63 23.01 0.21
N PRO A 213 7.32 22.05 -0.69
CA PRO A 213 7.18 22.34 -2.10
C PRO A 213 5.98 23.27 -2.35
N ASN A 214 6.09 24.08 -3.39
CA ASN A 214 4.96 24.85 -3.96
C ASN A 214 4.43 24.11 -5.21
N LEU A 215 3.14 24.36 -5.54
CA LEU A 215 2.54 23.90 -6.81
C LEU A 215 3.06 24.71 -7.99
#